data_b2bf6b00dc53cf6ca4ae4cef8a6e005e
#
_entry.id   b2bf6b00dc53cf6ca4ae4cef8a6e005e
#
_cell.length_a   1.000
_cell.length_b   1.000
_cell.length_c   1.000
_cell.angle_alpha   90.00
_cell.angle_beta   90.00
_cell.angle_gamma   90.00
#
_symmetry.space_group_name_H-M   'P 1'
#
loop_
_entity.id
_entity.type
_entity.pdbx_description
1 polymer ?
#
loop_
_entity_poly.entity_id
_entity_poly.type
_entity_poly.pdbx_seq_one_letter_code
_entity_poly.pdbx_strand_id
1 'polypeptide(L)'
;MKKVKILTIVLVIVLISMISAFGLYGTVQNRMEDKVKDYTYAMDLNGARNIRLTVNKENKEIIKDSEGKVVDTEEELTDEQLKEKGYTKESVANNSQEVLTKENYEKTKKILEDRFKEQGIGEYEISLNEENGEILIKIPENKNTDKVVSNLNTVGKFEIIDSETKEVLMNNNDLKRAKVMYGSSSTSSNGTTVYLDMEFTKEGTKKLEDISNNYKKVEEEQNTNTNGEAENNNTTTNEENTEKEKQITMKLDDQEIMTTSFDETIRTGTLQLSIGASATDSKTLQGYAEQAGTIASVLNSGNMPVKYDISQNEYILSNVTSQDLQYVKLAVVIAIAVAIIILVIRFKMNGLLAGISFIGFTAIYNILLKYTNVTLSIQGIFGIVIILVFGYIFINMILTKIKNSKEEMTKEEINKLIKESYKEFFIKIIPICIAVVVFCFTNWMAISSFGMVMFWGIVLIAICNLVTATLLKIRAER
;
A
#
# COMPACT_ATOMS: atom_id res chain seq x y z
N MET A 1 23.94 43.20 2.37
CA MET A 1 22.60 42.55 2.37
C MET A 1 22.33 41.67 1.14
N LYS A 2 22.55 42.11 -0.12
CA LYS A 2 22.31 41.32 -1.36
C LYS A 2 23.09 39.99 -1.42
N LYS A 3 24.42 40.05 -1.18
CA LYS A 3 25.26 38.85 -1.19
C LYS A 3 24.80 37.81 -0.17
N VAL A 4 24.33 38.25 0.98
CA VAL A 4 23.81 37.35 2.04
C VAL A 4 22.52 36.67 1.58
N LYS A 5 21.56 37.40 0.99
CA LYS A 5 20.31 36.82 0.46
C LYS A 5 20.56 35.78 -0.64
N ILE A 6 21.46 36.08 -1.59
CA ILE A 6 21.83 35.13 -2.64
C ILE A 6 22.51 33.90 -2.02
N LEU A 7 23.44 34.08 -1.10
CA LEU A 7 24.15 33.01 -0.40
C LEU A 7 23.18 32.09 0.34
N THR A 8 22.20 32.66 1.03
CA THR A 8 21.18 31.87 1.75
C THR A 8 20.37 30.99 0.79
N ILE A 9 19.89 31.55 -0.34
CA ILE A 9 19.14 30.76 -1.34
C ILE A 9 20.02 29.66 -1.93
N VAL A 10 21.27 29.95 -2.26
CA VAL A 10 22.24 28.98 -2.80
C VAL A 10 22.47 27.85 -1.79
N LEU A 11 22.65 28.19 -0.49
CA LEU A 11 22.86 27.21 0.56
C LEU A 11 21.66 26.27 0.72
N VAL A 12 20.44 26.81 0.67
CA VAL A 12 19.22 25.99 0.69
C VAL A 12 19.13 25.06 -0.51
N ILE A 13 19.46 25.56 -1.72
CA ILE A 13 19.49 24.73 -2.94
C ILE A 13 20.51 23.60 -2.81
N VAL A 14 21.72 23.91 -2.31
CA VAL A 14 22.76 22.90 -2.08
C VAL A 14 22.28 21.84 -1.09
N LEU A 15 21.66 22.26 0.03
CA LEU A 15 21.14 21.34 1.02
C LEU A 15 20.08 20.39 0.42
N ILE A 16 19.09 20.94 -0.31
CA ILE A 16 18.06 20.13 -0.97
C ILE A 16 18.69 19.20 -2.01
N SER A 17 19.69 19.66 -2.74
CA SER A 17 20.38 18.84 -3.76
C SER A 17 21.16 17.69 -3.11
N MET A 18 21.78 17.92 -1.95
CA MET A 18 22.47 16.88 -1.18
C MET A 18 21.45 15.82 -0.67
N ILE A 19 20.31 16.26 -0.12
CA ILE A 19 19.25 15.34 0.31
C ILE A 19 18.71 14.54 -0.87
N SER A 20 18.52 15.19 -2.02
CA SER A 20 18.03 14.52 -3.23
C SER A 20 18.98 13.46 -3.78
N ALA A 21 20.29 13.70 -3.69
CA ALA A 21 21.32 12.82 -4.26
C ALA A 21 21.75 11.71 -3.31
N PHE A 22 21.91 12.02 -2.03
CA PHE A 22 22.49 11.13 -1.02
C PHE A 22 21.49 10.62 0.01
N GLY A 23 20.24 11.13 0.01
CA GLY A 23 19.24 10.78 1.00
C GLY A 23 19.38 11.58 2.29
N LEU A 24 18.49 11.31 3.24
CA LEU A 24 18.49 11.87 4.59
C LEU A 24 18.50 10.71 5.58
N TYR A 25 19.65 10.43 6.16
CA TYR A 25 19.81 9.32 7.07
C TYR A 25 19.48 9.72 8.51
N GLY A 26 18.70 8.90 9.16
CA GLY A 26 18.36 9.01 10.57
C GLY A 26 18.54 7.69 11.29
N THR A 27 18.81 7.74 12.59
CA THR A 27 18.95 6.54 13.42
C THR A 27 17.56 5.98 13.74
N VAL A 28 17.31 4.73 13.36
CA VAL A 28 16.14 3.97 13.75
C VAL A 28 16.64 2.67 14.36
N GLN A 29 16.35 2.45 15.64
CA GLN A 29 16.75 1.24 16.36
C GLN A 29 18.24 0.88 16.19
N ASN A 30 19.14 1.86 16.39
CA ASN A 30 20.58 1.74 16.23
C ASN A 30 21.07 1.38 14.80
N ARG A 31 20.23 1.56 13.77
CA ARG A 31 20.61 1.47 12.36
C ARG A 31 20.39 2.80 11.67
N MET A 32 21.29 3.13 10.74
CA MET A 32 21.12 4.29 9.86
C MET A 32 20.18 3.89 8.72
N GLU A 33 19.06 4.60 8.60
CA GLU A 33 18.06 4.38 7.57
C GLU A 33 17.80 5.64 6.76
N ASP A 34 17.72 5.51 5.43
CA ASP A 34 17.36 6.64 4.56
C ASP A 34 15.86 6.95 4.74
N LYS A 35 15.58 8.21 5.10
CA LYS A 35 14.20 8.70 5.26
C LYS A 35 13.58 9.16 3.95
N VAL A 36 14.38 9.29 2.89
CA VAL A 36 13.88 9.61 1.55
C VAL A 36 13.38 8.33 0.89
N LYS A 37 12.11 8.33 0.48
CA LYS A 37 11.51 7.19 -0.23
C LYS A 37 12.30 6.82 -1.49
N ASP A 38 12.30 5.54 -1.82
CA ASP A 38 12.78 5.06 -3.12
C ASP A 38 11.74 5.31 -4.22
N TYR A 39 12.19 5.20 -5.47
CA TYR A 39 11.27 5.17 -6.61
C TYR A 39 10.47 3.87 -6.63
N THR A 40 9.21 3.98 -7.03
CA THR A 40 8.42 2.82 -7.45
C THR A 40 8.65 2.59 -8.94
N TYR A 41 9.18 1.45 -9.32
CA TYR A 41 9.46 1.10 -10.70
C TYR A 41 8.36 0.21 -11.28
N ALA A 42 8.03 0.41 -12.55
CA ALA A 42 7.13 -0.41 -13.33
C ALA A 42 7.76 -1.77 -13.70
N MET A 43 6.95 -2.70 -14.22
CA MET A 43 7.41 -4.04 -14.60
C MET A 43 8.52 -4.04 -15.64
N ASP A 44 8.54 -3.04 -16.53
CA ASP A 44 9.57 -2.87 -17.57
C ASP A 44 10.96 -2.56 -17.01
N LEU A 45 11.04 -1.96 -15.82
CA LEU A 45 12.28 -1.58 -15.14
C LEU A 45 12.68 -2.53 -14.00
N ASN A 46 11.71 -3.11 -13.32
CA ASN A 46 11.97 -3.91 -12.11
C ASN A 46 11.78 -5.42 -12.32
N GLY A 47 11.27 -5.81 -13.49
CA GLY A 47 10.81 -7.16 -13.76
C GLY A 47 9.40 -7.40 -13.25
N ALA A 48 8.89 -8.58 -13.53
CA ALA A 48 7.52 -8.96 -13.20
C ALA A 48 7.47 -10.37 -12.60
N ARG A 49 6.47 -10.61 -11.77
CA ARG A 49 6.07 -11.95 -11.36
C ARG A 49 4.90 -12.38 -12.24
N ASN A 50 5.07 -13.48 -12.96
CA ASN A 50 4.03 -14.10 -13.78
C ASN A 50 3.43 -15.27 -12.99
N ILE A 51 2.14 -15.18 -12.71
CA ILE A 51 1.43 -16.12 -11.86
C ILE A 51 0.25 -16.69 -12.67
N ARG A 52 0.11 -18.00 -12.61
CA ARG A 52 -1.01 -18.70 -13.22
C ARG A 52 -1.86 -19.32 -12.12
N LEU A 53 -3.11 -18.92 -12.07
CA LEU A 53 -4.12 -19.53 -11.22
C LEU A 53 -4.96 -20.50 -12.04
N THR A 54 -5.09 -21.73 -11.56
CA THR A 54 -5.95 -22.75 -12.13
C THR A 54 -7.04 -23.12 -11.15
N VAL A 55 -8.22 -23.41 -11.67
CA VAL A 55 -9.36 -23.85 -10.84
C VAL A 55 -8.96 -25.10 -10.07
N ASN A 56 -9.11 -25.06 -8.74
CA ASN A 56 -8.83 -26.22 -7.90
C ASN A 56 -9.86 -27.33 -8.20
N LYS A 57 -9.34 -28.50 -8.59
CA LYS A 57 -10.12 -29.70 -8.92
C LYS A 57 -9.99 -30.82 -7.90
N GLU A 58 -9.31 -30.53 -6.80
CA GLU A 58 -9.11 -31.49 -5.73
C GLU A 58 -10.37 -31.68 -4.90
N ASN A 59 -10.46 -32.84 -4.27
CA ASN A 59 -11.49 -33.13 -3.31
C ASN A 59 -10.96 -32.92 -1.89
N LYS A 60 -11.81 -32.39 -1.02
CA LYS A 60 -11.57 -32.31 0.42
C LYS A 60 -12.35 -33.44 1.11
N GLU A 61 -11.70 -34.15 2.04
CA GLU A 61 -12.40 -35.08 2.93
C GLU A 61 -13.10 -34.29 4.02
N ILE A 62 -14.40 -34.47 4.14
CA ILE A 62 -15.19 -33.93 5.23
C ILE A 62 -15.72 -35.07 6.10
N ILE A 63 -15.81 -34.85 7.40
CA ILE A 63 -16.38 -35.79 8.36
C ILE A 63 -17.82 -35.34 8.64
N LYS A 64 -18.77 -36.25 8.51
CA LYS A 64 -20.17 -36.01 8.85
C LYS A 64 -20.60 -36.92 10.00
N ASP A 65 -21.43 -36.38 10.87
CA ASP A 65 -22.09 -37.16 11.94
C ASP A 65 -23.23 -38.02 11.37
N SER A 66 -23.88 -38.75 12.27
CA SER A 66 -25.03 -39.62 11.93
C SER A 66 -26.26 -38.88 11.42
N GLU A 67 -26.32 -37.54 11.61
CA GLU A 67 -27.38 -36.65 11.13
C GLU A 67 -26.98 -35.96 9.78
N GLY A 68 -25.77 -36.23 9.27
CA GLY A 68 -25.24 -35.64 8.04
C GLY A 68 -24.66 -34.25 8.21
N LYS A 69 -24.48 -33.75 9.44
CA LYS A 69 -23.85 -32.47 9.75
C LYS A 69 -22.34 -32.60 9.69
N VAL A 70 -21.67 -31.62 9.09
CA VAL A 70 -20.18 -31.58 9.02
C VAL A 70 -19.64 -31.36 10.42
N VAL A 71 -18.74 -32.26 10.85
CA VAL A 71 -18.04 -32.19 12.12
C VAL A 71 -16.62 -31.71 11.87
N ASP A 72 -16.28 -30.54 12.41
CA ASP A 72 -14.92 -29.99 12.35
C ASP A 72 -14.11 -30.61 13.51
N THR A 73 -13.23 -31.55 13.20
CA THR A 73 -12.36 -32.21 14.19
C THR A 73 -10.94 -31.70 13.98
N GLU A 74 -10.35 -31.12 15.02
CA GLU A 74 -8.95 -30.64 15.00
C GLU A 74 -7.93 -31.79 14.91
N GLU A 75 -8.34 -33.02 15.26
CA GLU A 75 -7.50 -34.22 15.21
C GLU A 75 -7.90 -35.11 14.03
N GLU A 76 -6.89 -35.63 13.31
CA GLU A 76 -7.11 -36.70 12.33
C GLU A 76 -7.62 -37.94 13.04
N LEU A 77 -8.93 -38.18 12.97
CA LEU A 77 -9.55 -39.36 13.54
C LEU A 77 -9.20 -40.61 12.71
N THR A 78 -8.79 -41.67 13.38
CA THR A 78 -8.60 -42.96 12.72
C THR A 78 -9.93 -43.57 12.28
N ASP A 79 -9.91 -44.49 11.31
CA ASP A 79 -11.14 -45.15 10.81
C ASP A 79 -11.87 -45.90 11.93
N GLU A 80 -11.21 -46.36 12.98
CA GLU A 80 -11.80 -47.01 14.16
C GLU A 80 -12.53 -45.98 15.01
N GLN A 81 -11.94 -44.82 15.29
CA GLN A 81 -12.55 -43.73 16.05
C GLN A 81 -13.74 -43.11 15.32
N LEU A 82 -13.72 -43.02 13.98
CA LEU A 82 -14.85 -42.57 13.20
C LEU A 82 -16.05 -43.52 13.35
N LYS A 83 -15.82 -44.83 13.30
CA LYS A 83 -16.87 -45.86 13.48
C LYS A 83 -17.44 -45.84 14.86
N GLU A 84 -16.61 -45.71 15.92
CA GLU A 84 -17.06 -45.62 17.29
C GLU A 84 -17.97 -44.41 17.55
N LYS A 85 -17.67 -43.26 16.90
CA LYS A 85 -18.46 -42.03 17.01
C LYS A 85 -19.65 -41.97 16.04
N GLY A 86 -19.79 -42.97 15.16
CA GLY A 86 -20.85 -42.99 14.14
C GLY A 86 -20.62 -41.94 13.03
N TYR A 87 -19.39 -41.51 12.79
CA TYR A 87 -19.02 -40.55 11.80
C TYR A 87 -18.69 -41.22 10.46
N THR A 88 -18.91 -40.50 9.37
CA THR A 88 -18.59 -40.94 8.00
C THR A 88 -17.71 -39.94 7.30
N LYS A 89 -16.68 -40.44 6.58
CA LYS A 89 -15.86 -39.63 5.69
C LYS A 89 -16.53 -39.52 4.32
N GLU A 90 -16.66 -38.32 3.82
CA GLU A 90 -17.14 -38.02 2.47
C GLU A 90 -16.15 -37.18 1.71
N SER A 91 -15.83 -37.59 0.47
CA SER A 91 -14.96 -36.81 -0.42
C SER A 91 -15.79 -35.83 -1.22
N VAL A 92 -15.63 -34.55 -0.94
CA VAL A 92 -16.39 -33.46 -1.59
C VAL A 92 -15.42 -32.61 -2.43
N ALA A 93 -15.80 -32.31 -3.66
CA ALA A 93 -15.00 -31.43 -4.51
C ALA A 93 -14.87 -30.03 -3.91
N ASN A 94 -13.67 -29.45 -3.91
CA ASN A 94 -13.39 -28.08 -3.44
C ASN A 94 -14.23 -27.04 -4.20
N ASN A 95 -14.51 -27.28 -5.47
CA ASN A 95 -15.44 -26.51 -6.29
C ASN A 95 -16.54 -27.43 -6.83
N SER A 96 -17.79 -27.17 -6.48
CA SER A 96 -18.93 -27.88 -7.10
C SER A 96 -19.08 -27.47 -8.57
N GLN A 97 -19.62 -28.34 -9.41
CA GLN A 97 -19.85 -28.03 -10.83
C GLN A 97 -20.73 -26.79 -11.03
N GLU A 98 -21.61 -26.48 -10.10
CA GLU A 98 -22.52 -25.34 -10.14
C GLU A 98 -21.81 -24.00 -10.00
N VAL A 99 -20.66 -23.94 -9.27
CA VAL A 99 -19.90 -22.70 -9.11
C VAL A 99 -18.93 -22.44 -10.27
N LEU A 100 -18.65 -23.44 -11.12
CA LEU A 100 -17.73 -23.35 -12.24
C LEU A 100 -18.42 -22.72 -13.46
N THR A 101 -18.72 -21.43 -13.36
CA THR A 101 -19.39 -20.64 -14.40
C THR A 101 -18.55 -19.46 -14.84
N LYS A 102 -18.74 -18.98 -16.07
CA LYS A 102 -18.07 -17.78 -16.58
C LYS A 102 -18.29 -16.56 -15.68
N GLU A 103 -19.51 -16.39 -15.17
CA GLU A 103 -19.85 -15.29 -14.25
C GLU A 103 -19.02 -15.35 -12.97
N ASN A 104 -18.85 -16.52 -12.37
CA ASN A 104 -18.04 -16.71 -11.19
C ASN A 104 -16.54 -16.52 -11.45
N TYR A 105 -16.05 -16.89 -12.63
CA TYR A 105 -14.68 -16.62 -13.05
C TYR A 105 -14.43 -15.12 -13.20
N GLU A 106 -15.33 -14.38 -13.84
CA GLU A 106 -15.24 -12.92 -13.93
C GLU A 106 -15.34 -12.23 -12.57
N LYS A 107 -16.24 -12.71 -11.71
CA LYS A 107 -16.35 -12.21 -10.33
C LYS A 107 -15.06 -12.43 -9.55
N THR A 108 -14.44 -13.61 -9.68
CA THR A 108 -13.13 -13.88 -9.05
C THR A 108 -12.05 -12.95 -9.59
N LYS A 109 -11.96 -12.75 -10.90
CA LYS A 109 -11.03 -11.80 -11.52
C LYS A 109 -11.21 -10.40 -10.94
N LYS A 110 -12.44 -9.91 -10.81
CA LYS A 110 -12.73 -8.59 -10.22
C LYS A 110 -12.30 -8.50 -8.76
N ILE A 111 -12.53 -9.54 -7.98
CA ILE A 111 -12.08 -9.61 -6.58
C ILE A 111 -10.55 -9.51 -6.48
N LEU A 112 -9.82 -10.21 -7.36
CA LEU A 112 -8.36 -10.13 -7.43
C LEU A 112 -7.89 -8.72 -7.81
N GLU A 113 -8.54 -8.06 -8.78
CA GLU A 113 -8.26 -6.66 -9.13
C GLU A 113 -8.49 -5.71 -7.95
N ASP A 114 -9.56 -5.92 -7.19
CA ASP A 114 -9.85 -5.12 -6.00
C ASP A 114 -8.83 -5.38 -4.87
N ARG A 115 -8.35 -6.62 -4.69
CA ARG A 115 -7.23 -6.94 -3.79
C ARG A 115 -5.95 -6.20 -4.15
N PHE A 116 -5.61 -6.13 -5.45
CA PHE A 116 -4.44 -5.38 -5.90
C PHE A 116 -4.56 -3.89 -5.58
N LYS A 117 -5.73 -3.29 -5.78
CA LYS A 117 -5.99 -1.88 -5.45
C LYS A 117 -5.87 -1.61 -3.94
N GLU A 118 -6.49 -2.48 -3.12
CA GLU A 118 -6.40 -2.38 -1.64
C GLU A 118 -4.96 -2.52 -1.13
N GLN A 119 -4.14 -3.34 -1.78
CA GLN A 119 -2.71 -3.50 -1.47
C GLN A 119 -1.83 -2.41 -2.09
N GLY A 120 -2.41 -1.45 -2.80
CA GLY A 120 -1.68 -0.34 -3.42
C GLY A 120 -0.82 -0.76 -4.62
N ILE A 121 -1.13 -1.88 -5.28
CA ILE A 121 -0.47 -2.30 -6.51
C ILE A 121 -1.02 -1.45 -7.66
N GLY A 122 -0.23 -0.47 -8.09
CA GLY A 122 -0.63 0.48 -9.13
C GLY A 122 -0.53 -0.06 -10.55
N GLU A 123 0.21 -1.13 -10.77
CA GLU A 123 0.42 -1.76 -12.07
C GLU A 123 0.17 -3.26 -11.97
N TYR A 124 -0.71 -3.80 -12.78
CA TYR A 124 -0.93 -5.24 -12.94
C TYR A 124 -1.56 -5.53 -14.30
N GLU A 125 -1.29 -6.72 -14.82
CA GLU A 125 -2.00 -7.30 -15.95
C GLU A 125 -2.73 -8.54 -15.45
N ILE A 126 -4.03 -8.64 -15.74
CA ILE A 126 -4.84 -9.80 -15.39
C ILE A 126 -5.69 -10.23 -16.60
N SER A 127 -5.53 -11.45 -17.03
CA SER A 127 -6.31 -12.04 -18.11
C SER A 127 -7.00 -13.31 -17.65
N LEU A 128 -8.24 -13.48 -18.08
CA LEU A 128 -9.09 -14.62 -17.77
C LEU A 128 -9.35 -15.42 -19.04
N ASN A 129 -9.15 -16.72 -18.98
CA ASN A 129 -9.68 -17.67 -19.96
C ASN A 129 -11.06 -18.15 -19.48
N GLU A 130 -12.13 -17.65 -20.13
CA GLU A 130 -13.50 -17.94 -19.73
C GLU A 130 -13.93 -19.40 -19.95
N GLU A 131 -13.20 -20.17 -20.77
CA GLU A 131 -13.55 -21.57 -21.07
C GLU A 131 -13.18 -22.51 -19.91
N ASN A 132 -12.01 -22.31 -19.32
CA ASN A 132 -11.48 -23.18 -18.27
C ASN A 132 -11.30 -22.48 -16.91
N GLY A 133 -11.60 -21.19 -16.83
CA GLY A 133 -11.46 -20.37 -15.62
C GLY A 133 -10.01 -20.02 -15.25
N GLU A 134 -9.03 -20.31 -16.11
CA GLU A 134 -7.62 -19.98 -15.83
C GLU A 134 -7.39 -18.48 -15.80
N ILE A 135 -6.67 -18.00 -14.79
CA ILE A 135 -6.35 -16.58 -14.63
C ILE A 135 -4.82 -16.42 -14.69
N LEU A 136 -4.35 -15.60 -15.62
CA LEU A 136 -2.96 -15.18 -15.73
C LEU A 136 -2.79 -13.80 -15.14
N ILE A 137 -1.84 -13.65 -14.24
CA ILE A 137 -1.56 -12.41 -13.51
C ILE A 137 -0.09 -12.05 -13.70
N LYS A 138 0.17 -10.76 -14.00
CA LYS A 138 1.50 -10.18 -13.92
C LYS A 138 1.48 -8.97 -13.01
N ILE A 139 2.40 -8.93 -12.07
CA ILE A 139 2.60 -7.82 -11.14
C ILE A 139 4.08 -7.45 -11.09
N PRO A 140 4.43 -6.18 -10.79
CA PRO A 140 5.83 -5.79 -10.67
C PRO A 140 6.49 -6.50 -9.49
N GLU A 141 7.75 -6.91 -9.69
CA GLU A 141 8.54 -7.52 -8.63
C GLU A 141 9.01 -6.47 -7.63
N ASN A 142 8.73 -6.69 -6.35
CA ASN A 142 9.17 -5.84 -5.25
C ASN A 142 9.25 -6.64 -3.94
N LYS A 143 9.64 -6.00 -2.85
CA LYS A 143 9.81 -6.65 -1.53
C LYS A 143 8.54 -7.31 -0.99
N ASN A 144 7.37 -6.91 -1.47
CA ASN A 144 6.07 -7.40 -0.99
C ASN A 144 5.42 -8.40 -1.94
N THR A 145 6.02 -8.68 -3.11
CA THR A 145 5.44 -9.54 -4.14
C THR A 145 5.12 -10.94 -3.63
N ASP A 146 6.02 -11.54 -2.85
CA ASP A 146 5.79 -12.88 -2.30
C ASP A 146 4.56 -12.92 -1.36
N LYS A 147 4.32 -11.85 -0.59
CA LYS A 147 3.14 -11.73 0.28
C LYS A 147 1.85 -11.58 -0.54
N VAL A 148 1.92 -10.82 -1.63
CA VAL A 148 0.79 -10.69 -2.55
C VAL A 148 0.45 -12.04 -3.15
N VAL A 149 1.47 -12.76 -3.65
CA VAL A 149 1.32 -14.09 -4.26
C VAL A 149 0.71 -15.08 -3.29
N SER A 150 1.17 -15.12 -2.03
CA SER A 150 0.64 -16.06 -1.02
C SER A 150 -0.85 -15.88 -0.71
N ASN A 151 -1.44 -14.74 -1.07
CA ASN A 151 -2.84 -14.43 -0.81
C ASN A 151 -3.74 -14.53 -2.05
N LEU A 152 -3.18 -14.87 -3.21
CA LEU A 152 -3.96 -14.94 -4.46
C LEU A 152 -4.97 -16.10 -4.46
N ASN A 153 -4.65 -17.19 -3.80
CA ASN A 153 -5.51 -18.37 -3.69
C ASN A 153 -6.41 -18.38 -2.44
N THR A 154 -6.29 -17.37 -1.57
CA THR A 154 -7.17 -17.20 -0.40
C THR A 154 -8.58 -16.87 -0.89
N VAL A 155 -9.56 -17.69 -0.55
CA VAL A 155 -10.96 -17.48 -0.94
C VAL A 155 -11.52 -16.21 -0.30
N GLY A 156 -11.23 -16.00 0.99
CA GLY A 156 -11.67 -14.84 1.75
C GLY A 156 -13.03 -15.06 2.43
N LYS A 157 -13.38 -16.30 2.73
CA LYS A 157 -14.58 -16.65 3.47
C LYS A 157 -14.38 -16.31 4.95
N PHE A 158 -14.98 -15.22 5.39
CA PHE A 158 -14.96 -14.81 6.78
C PHE A 158 -16.21 -15.32 7.51
N GLU A 159 -16.01 -15.94 8.65
CA GLU A 159 -17.09 -16.44 9.51
C GLU A 159 -16.78 -16.20 10.99
N ILE A 160 -17.80 -15.82 11.73
CA ILE A 160 -17.81 -15.91 13.18
C ILE A 160 -18.74 -17.06 13.54
N ILE A 161 -18.21 -18.06 14.21
CA ILE A 161 -18.93 -19.28 14.55
C ILE A 161 -18.96 -19.45 16.08
N ASP A 162 -19.97 -20.15 16.55
CA ASP A 162 -19.99 -20.67 17.93
C ASP A 162 -18.87 -21.72 18.07
N SER A 163 -18.05 -21.61 19.11
CA SER A 163 -16.87 -22.49 19.27
C SER A 163 -17.26 -23.94 19.55
N GLU A 164 -18.41 -24.19 20.19
CA GLU A 164 -18.87 -25.53 20.55
C GLU A 164 -19.76 -26.15 19.46
N THR A 165 -20.79 -25.41 19.01
CA THR A 165 -21.78 -25.94 18.04
C THR A 165 -21.31 -25.83 16.59
N LYS A 166 -20.28 -25.03 16.34
CA LYS A 166 -19.77 -24.68 14.99
C LYS A 166 -20.83 -24.00 14.11
N GLU A 167 -21.91 -23.49 14.68
CA GLU A 167 -22.92 -22.73 13.97
C GLU A 167 -22.38 -21.38 13.49
N VAL A 168 -22.66 -21.02 12.23
CA VAL A 168 -22.24 -19.73 11.68
C VAL A 168 -23.15 -18.62 12.18
N LEU A 169 -22.60 -17.71 12.98
CA LEU A 169 -23.31 -16.59 13.58
C LEU A 169 -23.26 -15.34 12.67
N MET A 170 -22.12 -15.11 12.02
CA MET A 170 -21.89 -13.98 11.08
C MET A 170 -21.00 -14.41 9.93
N ASN A 171 -21.09 -13.69 8.78
CA ASN A 171 -20.27 -13.95 7.60
C ASN A 171 -19.90 -12.66 6.86
N ASN A 172 -19.26 -12.77 5.67
CA ASN A 172 -18.82 -11.63 4.86
C ASN A 172 -19.93 -10.59 4.57
N ASN A 173 -21.21 -11.00 4.48
CA ASN A 173 -22.32 -10.07 4.18
C ASN A 173 -22.59 -9.11 5.35
N ASP A 174 -22.21 -9.49 6.55
CA ASP A 174 -22.38 -8.69 7.75
C ASP A 174 -21.27 -7.65 7.91
N LEU A 175 -20.12 -7.84 7.22
CA LEU A 175 -18.97 -6.96 7.25
C LEU A 175 -19.11 -5.84 6.23
N LYS A 176 -18.81 -4.62 6.63
CA LYS A 176 -18.78 -3.43 5.76
C LYS A 176 -17.37 -3.11 5.29
N ARG A 177 -16.40 -3.14 6.22
CA ARG A 177 -15.00 -2.78 5.94
C ARG A 177 -14.09 -3.25 7.07
N ALA A 178 -12.84 -3.55 6.72
CA ALA A 178 -11.75 -3.78 7.67
C ALA A 178 -10.59 -2.81 7.41
N LYS A 179 -9.89 -2.36 8.44
CA LYS A 179 -8.73 -1.46 8.34
C LYS A 179 -7.71 -1.74 9.44
N VAL A 180 -6.45 -1.42 9.18
CA VAL A 180 -5.38 -1.53 10.17
C VAL A 180 -5.36 -0.27 11.04
N MET A 181 -5.31 -0.47 12.35
CA MET A 181 -5.17 0.60 13.34
C MET A 181 -4.04 0.31 14.31
N TYR A 182 -3.52 1.37 14.91
CA TYR A 182 -2.51 1.29 15.97
C TYR A 182 -3.07 1.89 17.24
N GLY A 183 -2.81 1.23 18.37
CA GLY A 183 -3.24 1.73 19.66
C GLY A 183 -2.22 1.42 20.77
N SER A 184 -2.39 2.06 21.92
CA SER A 184 -1.63 1.71 23.12
C SER A 184 -2.17 0.41 23.67
N SER A 185 -1.30 -0.47 24.18
CA SER A 185 -1.71 -1.67 24.89
C SER A 185 -2.39 -1.30 26.21
N SER A 186 -3.53 -1.91 26.50
CA SER A 186 -4.18 -1.83 27.80
C SER A 186 -3.43 -2.61 28.89
N THR A 187 -2.59 -3.56 28.50
CA THR A 187 -1.88 -4.48 29.41
C THR A 187 -0.41 -4.15 29.59
N SER A 188 0.17 -3.29 28.77
CA SER A 188 1.60 -2.92 28.81
C SER A 188 1.78 -1.42 28.62
N SER A 189 2.36 -0.73 29.60
CA SER A 189 2.50 0.73 29.62
C SER A 189 3.40 1.33 28.53
N ASN A 190 4.14 0.53 27.77
CA ASN A 190 5.17 1.01 26.83
C ASN A 190 5.13 0.37 25.44
N GLY A 191 4.05 -0.28 25.04
CA GLY A 191 3.98 -0.95 23.74
C GLY A 191 2.86 -0.41 22.85
N THR A 192 3.04 -0.55 21.54
CA THR A 192 2.01 -0.33 20.52
C THR A 192 1.44 -1.68 20.10
N THR A 193 0.12 -1.79 19.97
CA THR A 193 -0.57 -2.96 19.43
C THR A 193 -1.13 -2.62 18.06
N VAL A 194 -1.04 -3.56 17.14
CA VAL A 194 -1.68 -3.47 15.83
C VAL A 194 -3.06 -4.12 15.92
N TYR A 195 -4.06 -3.40 15.49
CA TYR A 195 -5.45 -3.87 15.48
C TYR A 195 -5.97 -3.99 14.05
N LEU A 196 -6.73 -5.03 13.82
CA LEU A 196 -7.67 -5.12 12.69
C LEU A 196 -9.02 -4.59 13.19
N ASP A 197 -9.41 -3.40 12.72
CA ASP A 197 -10.67 -2.76 13.05
C ASP A 197 -11.71 -3.12 11.99
N MET A 198 -12.70 -3.91 12.37
CA MET A 198 -13.77 -4.40 11.52
C MET A 198 -15.04 -3.61 11.78
N GLU A 199 -15.54 -2.92 10.75
CA GLU A 199 -16.79 -2.17 10.75
C GLU A 199 -17.88 -3.04 10.10
N PHE A 200 -19.00 -3.24 10.80
CA PHE A 200 -20.10 -4.07 10.35
C PHE A 200 -21.23 -3.25 9.71
N THR A 201 -22.04 -3.90 8.88
CA THR A 201 -23.24 -3.31 8.31
C THR A 201 -24.27 -3.04 9.40
N LYS A 202 -25.37 -2.35 9.10
CA LYS A 202 -26.45 -2.11 10.10
C LYS A 202 -27.06 -3.42 10.61
N GLU A 203 -27.16 -4.42 9.76
CA GLU A 203 -27.66 -5.75 10.12
C GLU A 203 -26.61 -6.51 10.91
N GLY A 204 -25.35 -6.46 10.45
CA GLY A 204 -24.21 -7.04 11.16
C GLY A 204 -24.01 -6.43 12.56
N THR A 205 -24.24 -5.12 12.73
CA THR A 205 -24.17 -4.47 14.06
C THR A 205 -25.18 -5.06 15.05
N LYS A 206 -26.40 -5.33 14.59
CA LYS A 206 -27.43 -5.96 15.47
C LYS A 206 -27.04 -7.38 15.84
N LYS A 207 -26.57 -8.17 14.87
CA LYS A 207 -26.07 -9.52 15.14
C LYS A 207 -24.90 -9.49 16.11
N LEU A 208 -23.95 -8.55 15.94
CA LEU A 208 -22.80 -8.39 16.83
C LEU A 208 -23.23 -8.00 18.26
N GLU A 209 -24.25 -7.15 18.42
CA GLU A 209 -24.84 -6.81 19.72
C GLU A 209 -25.42 -8.05 20.39
N ASP A 210 -26.22 -8.85 19.66
CA ASP A 210 -26.82 -10.08 20.16
C ASP A 210 -25.75 -11.10 20.54
N ILE A 211 -24.74 -11.31 19.67
CA ILE A 211 -23.64 -12.25 19.92
C ILE A 211 -22.83 -11.81 21.14
N SER A 212 -22.40 -10.54 21.17
CA SER A 212 -21.59 -10.03 22.27
C SER A 212 -22.34 -10.06 23.62
N ASN A 213 -23.67 -10.04 23.58
CA ASN A 213 -24.49 -10.23 24.80
C ASN A 213 -24.59 -11.69 25.23
N ASN A 214 -24.70 -12.62 24.27
CA ASN A 214 -24.88 -14.05 24.55
C ASN A 214 -23.57 -14.79 24.88
N TYR A 215 -22.43 -14.24 24.49
CA TYR A 215 -21.08 -14.82 24.65
C TYR A 215 -20.22 -13.94 25.57
N LYS A 216 -20.82 -13.40 26.64
CA LYS A 216 -20.10 -12.66 27.67
C LYS A 216 -19.30 -13.60 28.55
N LYS A 217 -18.15 -13.11 29.02
CA LYS A 217 -17.40 -13.74 30.09
C LYS A 217 -18.29 -13.82 31.34
N VAL A 218 -18.30 -14.97 32.01
CA VAL A 218 -18.94 -15.12 33.30
C VAL A 218 -18.04 -14.45 34.35
N GLU A 219 -18.50 -13.34 34.96
CA GLU A 219 -17.79 -12.76 36.09
C GLU A 219 -17.85 -13.74 37.25
N GLU A 220 -16.72 -14.32 37.63
CA GLU A 220 -16.60 -15.00 38.94
C GLU A 220 -16.81 -13.93 40.03
N GLU A 221 -17.96 -13.92 40.69
CA GLU A 221 -18.14 -13.17 41.92
C GLU A 221 -17.09 -13.64 42.93
N GLN A 222 -16.01 -12.87 43.09
CA GLN A 222 -15.10 -13.03 44.22
C GLN A 222 -15.86 -12.74 45.50
N ASN A 223 -16.43 -13.79 46.09
CA ASN A 223 -16.97 -13.78 47.44
C ASN A 223 -15.78 -13.58 48.41
N THR A 224 -15.35 -12.35 48.61
CA THR A 224 -14.47 -11.97 49.71
C THR A 224 -15.26 -11.99 51.01
N ASN A 225 -15.56 -13.17 51.54
CA ASN A 225 -15.91 -13.33 52.94
C ASN A 225 -14.61 -13.51 53.75
N THR A 226 -14.03 -12.38 54.16
CA THR A 226 -13.15 -12.32 55.32
C THR A 226 -13.99 -12.50 56.57
N ASN A 227 -14.00 -13.72 57.17
CA ASN A 227 -13.98 -13.86 58.62
C ASN A 227 -13.59 -15.28 58.99
N GLY A 228 -12.63 -15.37 59.89
CA GLY A 228 -11.98 -16.59 60.30
C GLY A 228 -12.88 -17.53 61.09
N GLU A 229 -12.47 -18.73 61.13
CA GLU A 229 -12.28 -19.69 62.23
C GLU A 229 -12.43 -21.12 61.73
N ALA A 230 -11.55 -21.94 62.21
CA ALA A 230 -11.40 -23.34 61.87
C ALA A 230 -12.60 -24.21 62.38
N GLU A 231 -12.94 -25.22 61.60
CA GLU A 231 -12.94 -26.66 62.03
C GLU A 231 -13.64 -27.58 61.02
N ASN A 232 -12.89 -28.62 60.66
CA ASN A 232 -13.26 -30.04 60.41
C ASN A 232 -14.48 -30.48 59.57
N ASN A 233 -14.08 -31.25 58.53
CA ASN A 233 -14.73 -32.46 58.02
C ASN A 233 -16.18 -32.41 57.49
N ASN A 234 -16.32 -32.47 56.17
CA ASN A 234 -16.91 -33.68 55.55
C ASN A 234 -16.91 -33.55 54.02
N THR A 235 -16.38 -34.57 53.38
CA THR A 235 -16.43 -34.81 51.93
C THR A 235 -17.90 -34.86 51.49
N THR A 236 -18.29 -33.85 50.67
CA THR A 236 -19.45 -33.97 49.81
C THR A 236 -19.02 -33.45 48.47
N THR A 237 -18.88 -34.34 47.50
CA THR A 237 -18.71 -34.07 46.10
C THR A 237 -19.91 -33.27 45.60
N ASN A 238 -19.78 -31.96 45.60
CA ASN A 238 -20.62 -31.12 44.76
C ASN A 238 -20.03 -31.19 43.36
N GLU A 239 -20.75 -31.81 42.44
CA GLU A 239 -20.56 -31.61 41.02
C GLU A 239 -20.81 -30.12 40.76
N GLU A 240 -19.74 -29.32 40.69
CA GLU A 240 -19.78 -27.97 40.19
C GLU A 240 -20.20 -28.06 38.75
N ASN A 241 -21.46 -27.74 38.48
CA ASN A 241 -21.90 -27.27 37.16
C ASN A 241 -21.20 -25.96 36.88
N THR A 242 -19.93 -26.00 36.50
CA THR A 242 -19.28 -24.91 35.82
C THR A 242 -19.93 -24.82 34.44
N GLU A 243 -20.89 -23.90 34.29
CA GLU A 243 -21.35 -23.51 32.95
C GLU A 243 -20.11 -23.13 32.17
N LYS A 244 -19.75 -23.93 31.17
CA LYS A 244 -18.61 -23.63 30.28
C LYS A 244 -18.85 -22.29 29.66
N GLU A 245 -17.85 -21.42 29.75
CA GLU A 245 -17.88 -20.10 29.16
C GLU A 245 -18.08 -20.24 27.65
N LYS A 246 -19.18 -19.69 27.13
CA LYS A 246 -19.46 -19.70 25.69
C LYS A 246 -18.49 -18.83 24.97
N GLN A 247 -17.86 -19.36 23.94
CA GLN A 247 -16.86 -18.65 23.11
C GLN A 247 -17.27 -18.62 21.66
N ILE A 248 -16.83 -17.61 20.97
CA ILE A 248 -16.90 -17.52 19.51
C ILE A 248 -15.51 -17.78 18.91
N THR A 249 -15.49 -18.37 17.72
CA THR A 249 -14.28 -18.50 16.91
C THR A 249 -14.45 -17.70 15.62
N MET A 250 -13.48 -16.84 15.32
CA MET A 250 -13.40 -16.12 14.06
C MET A 250 -12.50 -16.88 13.10
N LYS A 251 -13.00 -17.18 11.90
CA LYS A 251 -12.28 -17.91 10.86
C LYS A 251 -12.17 -17.08 9.59
N LEU A 252 -11.06 -17.24 8.89
CA LEU A 252 -10.86 -16.79 7.51
C LEU A 252 -10.50 -18.02 6.69
N ASP A 253 -11.36 -18.39 5.76
CA ASP A 253 -11.34 -19.68 5.08
C ASP A 253 -11.40 -20.84 6.11
N ASP A 254 -10.45 -21.75 6.08
CA ASP A 254 -10.34 -22.85 7.03
C ASP A 254 -9.42 -22.52 8.22
N GLN A 255 -8.87 -21.27 8.30
CA GLN A 255 -7.92 -20.87 9.34
C GLN A 255 -8.61 -20.09 10.46
N GLU A 256 -8.37 -20.53 11.69
CA GLU A 256 -8.78 -19.79 12.87
C GLU A 256 -7.91 -18.55 13.06
N ILE A 257 -8.57 -17.38 13.20
CA ILE A 257 -7.89 -16.12 13.52
C ILE A 257 -7.81 -15.95 15.02
N MET A 258 -8.91 -16.19 15.72
CA MET A 258 -9.03 -15.99 17.16
C MET A 258 -10.26 -16.72 17.70
N THR A 259 -10.12 -17.27 18.92
CA THR A 259 -11.24 -17.70 19.76
C THR A 259 -11.32 -16.82 21.00
N THR A 260 -12.50 -16.29 21.32
CA THR A 260 -12.69 -15.32 22.40
C THR A 260 -14.13 -15.29 22.90
N SER A 261 -14.32 -14.70 24.07
CA SER A 261 -15.58 -14.22 24.63
C SER A 261 -15.55 -12.70 24.78
N PHE A 262 -16.68 -12.07 25.11
CA PHE A 262 -16.77 -10.61 25.19
C PHE A 262 -16.81 -10.15 26.65
N ASP A 263 -16.10 -9.07 26.96
CA ASP A 263 -16.15 -8.43 28.28
C ASP A 263 -17.45 -7.62 28.44
N GLU A 264 -17.92 -7.00 27.35
CA GLU A 264 -19.14 -6.17 27.35
C GLU A 264 -19.93 -6.29 26.03
N THR A 265 -21.20 -5.86 26.04
CA THR A 265 -22.02 -5.85 24.83
C THR A 265 -21.58 -4.78 23.87
N ILE A 266 -21.25 -5.15 22.63
CA ILE A 266 -20.76 -4.25 21.58
C ILE A 266 -21.94 -3.64 20.82
N ARG A 267 -22.17 -2.33 20.97
CA ARG A 267 -23.22 -1.55 20.27
C ARG A 267 -22.68 -0.61 19.22
N THR A 268 -21.36 -0.46 19.14
CA THR A 268 -20.70 0.48 18.24
C THR A 268 -20.72 0.03 16.78
N GLY A 269 -20.97 -1.26 16.52
CA GLY A 269 -20.89 -1.86 15.21
C GLY A 269 -19.45 -1.99 14.70
N THR A 270 -18.47 -1.93 15.61
CA THR A 270 -17.05 -2.14 15.33
C THR A 270 -16.47 -3.16 16.28
N LEU A 271 -15.62 -4.03 15.76
CA LEU A 271 -14.87 -5.03 16.52
C LEU A 271 -13.38 -4.86 16.21
N GLN A 272 -12.57 -4.74 17.27
CA GLN A 272 -11.13 -4.59 17.16
C GLN A 272 -10.45 -5.90 17.55
N LEU A 273 -9.71 -6.46 16.62
CA LEU A 273 -8.94 -7.68 16.81
C LEU A 273 -7.46 -7.35 16.89
N SER A 274 -6.77 -7.70 17.98
CA SER A 274 -5.32 -7.48 18.07
C SER A 274 -4.57 -8.51 17.21
N ILE A 275 -3.68 -8.01 16.35
CA ILE A 275 -2.80 -8.84 15.52
C ILE A 275 -1.42 -8.87 16.15
N GLY A 276 -1.10 -10.00 16.76
CA GLY A 276 0.13 -10.18 17.53
C GLY A 276 0.11 -9.49 18.90
N ALA A 277 1.23 -9.60 19.59
CA ALA A 277 1.41 -9.00 20.92
C ALA A 277 1.79 -7.51 20.80
N SER A 278 1.61 -6.76 21.90
CA SER A 278 2.11 -5.40 22.01
C SER A 278 3.64 -5.38 21.86
N ALA A 279 4.17 -4.50 21.01
CA ALA A 279 5.58 -4.40 20.74
C ALA A 279 6.08 -2.94 20.74
N THR A 280 7.36 -2.75 21.05
CA THR A 280 8.08 -1.48 20.95
C THR A 280 9.00 -1.44 19.73
N ASP A 281 9.26 -2.60 19.14
CA ASP A 281 10.14 -2.79 18.00
C ASP A 281 9.40 -2.51 16.69
N SER A 282 9.91 -1.57 15.91
CA SER A 282 9.33 -1.11 14.65
C SER A 282 9.22 -2.24 13.60
N LYS A 283 10.17 -3.17 13.57
CA LYS A 283 10.16 -4.28 12.59
C LYS A 283 9.05 -5.28 12.91
N THR A 284 8.86 -5.62 14.19
CA THR A 284 7.78 -6.48 14.65
C THR A 284 6.42 -5.84 14.39
N LEU A 285 6.26 -4.55 14.74
CA LEU A 285 5.04 -3.79 14.45
C LEU A 285 4.73 -3.72 12.96
N GLN A 286 5.76 -3.52 12.12
CA GLN A 286 5.57 -3.55 10.67
C GLN A 286 5.10 -4.93 10.19
N GLY A 287 5.64 -6.02 10.74
CA GLY A 287 5.21 -7.38 10.43
C GLY A 287 3.73 -7.61 10.77
N TYR A 288 3.30 -7.19 11.96
CA TYR A 288 1.90 -7.26 12.37
C TYR A 288 0.98 -6.38 11.52
N ALA A 289 1.43 -5.16 11.18
CA ALA A 289 0.67 -4.26 10.31
C ALA A 289 0.51 -4.83 8.88
N GLU A 290 1.54 -5.46 8.36
CA GLU A 290 1.48 -6.13 7.06
C GLU A 290 0.54 -7.33 7.08
N GLN A 291 0.55 -8.13 8.17
CA GLN A 291 -0.40 -9.23 8.35
C GLN A 291 -1.84 -8.72 8.45
N ALA A 292 -2.08 -7.72 9.30
CA ALA A 292 -3.39 -7.09 9.43
C ALA A 292 -3.87 -6.48 8.11
N GLY A 293 -2.96 -5.82 7.35
CA GLY A 293 -3.25 -5.24 6.03
C GLY A 293 -3.63 -6.30 5.00
N THR A 294 -2.98 -7.45 5.03
CA THR A 294 -3.31 -8.59 4.19
C THR A 294 -4.73 -9.11 4.48
N ILE A 295 -5.04 -9.36 5.75
CA ILE A 295 -6.38 -9.81 6.17
C ILE A 295 -7.43 -8.75 5.80
N ALA A 296 -7.17 -7.46 6.07
CA ALA A 296 -8.06 -6.37 5.70
C ALA A 296 -8.32 -6.32 4.19
N SER A 297 -7.30 -6.48 3.36
CA SER A 297 -7.42 -6.49 1.90
C SER A 297 -8.30 -7.64 1.41
N VAL A 298 -8.12 -8.84 1.97
CA VAL A 298 -8.94 -10.01 1.63
C VAL A 298 -10.40 -9.78 2.04
N LEU A 299 -10.64 -9.29 3.26
CA LEU A 299 -11.98 -9.01 3.76
C LEU A 299 -12.71 -7.92 2.95
N ASN A 300 -12.01 -6.84 2.60
CA ASN A 300 -12.59 -5.72 1.83
C ASN A 300 -12.90 -6.09 0.38
N SER A 301 -12.11 -6.95 -0.23
CA SER A 301 -12.31 -7.38 -1.62
C SER A 301 -13.44 -8.40 -1.78
N GLY A 302 -13.84 -9.03 -0.70
CA GLY A 302 -14.92 -10.01 -0.66
C GLY A 302 -14.46 -11.45 -0.93
N ASN A 303 -15.44 -12.35 -0.89
CA ASN A 303 -15.25 -13.79 -1.02
C ASN A 303 -15.23 -14.23 -2.49
N MET A 304 -14.18 -14.94 -2.91
CA MET A 304 -14.10 -15.55 -4.24
C MET A 304 -15.07 -16.74 -4.33
N PRO A 305 -15.91 -16.79 -5.37
CA PRO A 305 -16.86 -17.89 -5.54
C PRO A 305 -16.19 -19.20 -5.98
N VAL A 306 -14.97 -19.14 -6.51
CA VAL A 306 -14.20 -20.29 -7.00
C VAL A 306 -12.88 -20.35 -6.29
N LYS A 307 -12.49 -21.53 -5.82
CA LYS A 307 -11.18 -21.79 -5.19
C LYS A 307 -10.14 -22.08 -6.29
N TYR A 308 -8.99 -21.44 -6.19
CA TYR A 308 -7.89 -21.55 -7.15
C TYR A 308 -6.63 -22.09 -6.50
N ASP A 309 -5.78 -22.71 -7.33
CA ASP A 309 -4.41 -23.07 -6.98
C ASP A 309 -3.44 -22.27 -7.82
N ILE A 310 -2.29 -21.96 -7.22
CA ILE A 310 -1.18 -21.35 -7.93
C ILE A 310 -0.43 -22.45 -8.65
N SER A 311 -0.67 -22.61 -9.96
CA SER A 311 -0.03 -23.65 -10.78
C SER A 311 1.33 -23.23 -11.35
N GLN A 312 1.58 -21.90 -11.44
CA GLN A 312 2.84 -21.36 -11.95
C GLN A 312 3.13 -20.04 -11.23
N ASN A 313 4.39 -19.83 -10.84
CA ASN A 313 4.87 -18.62 -10.20
C ASN A 313 6.30 -18.37 -10.66
N GLU A 314 6.46 -17.58 -11.72
CA GLU A 314 7.73 -17.38 -12.40
C GLU A 314 8.15 -15.90 -12.37
N TYR A 315 9.43 -15.68 -12.16
CA TYR A 315 10.02 -14.36 -12.26
C TYR A 315 10.43 -14.04 -13.69
N ILE A 316 9.91 -12.92 -14.22
CA ILE A 316 10.30 -12.40 -15.52
C ILE A 316 11.28 -11.25 -15.28
N LEU A 317 12.51 -11.43 -15.74
CA LEU A 317 13.55 -10.41 -15.67
C LEU A 317 13.16 -9.18 -16.48
N SER A 318 13.49 -8.00 -15.94
CA SER A 318 13.45 -6.76 -16.72
C SER A 318 14.47 -6.80 -17.87
N ASN A 319 14.12 -6.22 -19.00
CA ASN A 319 15.06 -6.00 -20.10
C ASN A 319 16.12 -4.91 -19.80
N VAL A 320 15.89 -4.14 -18.72
CA VAL A 320 16.78 -3.06 -18.26
C VAL A 320 17.43 -3.49 -16.97
N THR A 321 18.75 -3.56 -16.94
CA THR A 321 19.49 -3.91 -15.74
C THR A 321 19.65 -2.72 -14.80
N SER A 322 19.91 -2.96 -13.52
CA SER A 322 20.25 -1.90 -12.56
C SER A 322 21.47 -1.08 -12.99
N GLN A 323 22.40 -1.70 -13.75
CA GLN A 323 23.58 -1.04 -14.31
C GLN A 323 23.20 -0.08 -15.43
N ASP A 324 22.25 -0.46 -16.30
CA ASP A 324 21.75 0.41 -17.37
C ASP A 324 21.07 1.66 -16.78
N LEU A 325 20.29 1.49 -15.71
CA LEU A 325 19.69 2.63 -14.99
C LEU A 325 20.74 3.57 -14.38
N GLN A 326 21.87 3.04 -13.90
CA GLN A 326 22.97 3.88 -13.43
C GLN A 326 23.61 4.66 -14.58
N TYR A 327 23.80 4.06 -15.76
CA TYR A 327 24.30 4.76 -16.93
C TYR A 327 23.34 5.85 -17.38
N VAL A 328 22.03 5.62 -17.38
CA VAL A 328 21.03 6.65 -17.69
C VAL A 328 21.11 7.80 -16.69
N LYS A 329 21.18 7.52 -15.39
CA LYS A 329 21.36 8.56 -14.36
C LYS A 329 22.63 9.39 -14.59
N LEU A 330 23.75 8.73 -14.88
CA LEU A 330 25.02 9.41 -15.17
C LEU A 330 24.91 10.29 -16.41
N ALA A 331 24.30 9.79 -17.48
CA ALA A 331 24.09 10.55 -18.72
C ALA A 331 23.25 11.82 -18.48
N VAL A 332 22.18 11.72 -17.67
CA VAL A 332 21.34 12.87 -17.30
C VAL A 332 22.14 13.88 -16.48
N VAL A 333 22.96 13.47 -15.53
CA VAL A 333 23.81 14.37 -14.74
C VAL A 333 24.81 15.09 -15.64
N ILE A 334 25.46 14.40 -16.57
CA ILE A 334 26.39 14.99 -17.53
C ILE A 334 25.64 16.01 -18.42
N ALA A 335 24.45 15.68 -18.92
CA ALA A 335 23.65 16.58 -19.74
C ALA A 335 23.28 17.86 -18.99
N ILE A 336 22.89 17.77 -17.72
CA ILE A 336 22.61 18.92 -16.84
C ILE A 336 23.88 19.78 -16.67
N ALA A 337 25.03 19.16 -16.41
CA ALA A 337 26.29 19.88 -16.27
C ALA A 337 26.65 20.65 -17.54
N VAL A 338 26.56 20.04 -18.72
CA VAL A 338 26.77 20.66 -20.00
C VAL A 338 25.79 21.83 -20.24
N ALA A 339 24.51 21.63 -19.94
CA ALA A 339 23.50 22.68 -20.06
C ALA A 339 23.84 23.91 -19.19
N ILE A 340 24.29 23.69 -17.95
CA ILE A 340 24.72 24.78 -17.07
C ILE A 340 25.95 25.49 -17.58
N ILE A 341 26.95 24.75 -18.08
CA ILE A 341 28.15 25.34 -18.68
C ILE A 341 27.76 26.27 -19.87
N ILE A 342 26.85 25.82 -20.74
CA ILE A 342 26.33 26.62 -21.84
C ILE A 342 25.67 27.90 -21.33
N LEU A 343 24.83 27.82 -20.27
CA LEU A 343 24.19 28.98 -19.64
C LEU A 343 25.24 29.98 -19.12
N VAL A 344 26.29 29.48 -18.45
CA VAL A 344 27.35 30.32 -17.89
C VAL A 344 28.15 31.02 -19.00
N ILE A 345 28.54 30.29 -20.03
CA ILE A 345 29.28 30.87 -21.17
C ILE A 345 28.46 31.97 -21.85
N ARG A 346 27.15 31.71 -22.11
CA ARG A 346 26.26 32.60 -22.86
C ARG A 346 25.80 33.82 -22.07
N PHE A 347 25.51 33.65 -20.76
CA PHE A 347 24.88 34.68 -19.94
C PHE A 347 25.72 35.11 -18.71
N LYS A 348 26.97 34.66 -18.62
CA LYS A 348 27.90 34.98 -17.52
C LYS A 348 27.26 34.73 -16.13
N MET A 349 27.32 35.72 -15.23
CA MET A 349 26.78 35.60 -13.87
C MET A 349 25.25 35.35 -13.80
N ASN A 350 24.47 35.86 -14.77
CA ASN A 350 23.02 35.52 -14.80
C ASN A 350 22.82 34.05 -15.14
N GLY A 351 23.67 33.51 -16.03
CA GLY A 351 23.68 32.08 -16.36
C GLY A 351 24.08 31.21 -15.17
N LEU A 352 25.07 31.65 -14.37
CA LEU A 352 25.46 30.92 -13.16
C LEU A 352 24.31 30.84 -12.13
N LEU A 353 23.65 31.96 -11.83
CA LEU A 353 22.53 32.01 -10.87
C LEU A 353 21.35 31.15 -11.36
N ALA A 354 21.05 31.22 -12.65
CA ALA A 354 20.00 30.40 -13.28
C ALA A 354 20.37 28.91 -13.28
N GLY A 355 21.65 28.57 -13.50
CA GLY A 355 22.17 27.21 -13.43
C GLY A 355 22.01 26.61 -12.03
N ILE A 356 22.34 27.38 -10.98
CA ILE A 356 22.13 26.96 -9.59
C ILE A 356 20.63 26.72 -9.33
N SER A 357 19.75 27.61 -9.79
CA SER A 357 18.32 27.42 -9.67
C SER A 357 17.83 26.17 -10.41
N PHE A 358 18.41 25.85 -11.56
CA PHE A 358 18.10 24.66 -12.34
C PHE A 358 18.51 23.37 -11.62
N ILE A 359 19.67 23.37 -10.91
CA ILE A 359 20.03 22.26 -10.03
C ILE A 359 18.97 22.08 -8.93
N GLY A 360 18.55 23.19 -8.28
CA GLY A 360 17.49 23.14 -7.28
C GLY A 360 16.17 22.59 -7.80
N PHE A 361 15.76 23.01 -9.02
CA PHE A 361 14.62 22.46 -9.71
C PHE A 361 14.73 20.95 -9.90
N THR A 362 15.86 20.47 -10.43
CA THR A 362 16.10 19.05 -10.65
C THR A 362 16.04 18.25 -9.34
N ALA A 363 16.64 18.79 -8.27
CA ALA A 363 16.65 18.13 -6.97
C ALA A 363 15.25 18.01 -6.34
N ILE A 364 14.46 19.09 -6.39
CA ILE A 364 13.08 19.10 -5.90
C ILE A 364 12.22 18.17 -6.75
N TYR A 365 12.40 18.17 -8.06
CA TYR A 365 11.67 17.29 -8.98
C TYR A 365 11.94 15.82 -8.69
N ASN A 366 13.21 15.45 -8.47
CA ASN A 366 13.60 14.10 -8.07
C ASN A 366 12.91 13.65 -6.78
N ILE A 367 12.91 14.50 -5.75
CA ILE A 367 12.22 14.21 -4.47
C ILE A 367 10.71 14.12 -4.69
N LEU A 368 10.11 15.06 -5.43
CA LEU A 368 8.66 15.09 -5.67
C LEU A 368 8.15 13.80 -6.29
N LEU A 369 8.83 13.27 -7.31
CA LEU A 369 8.46 12.03 -7.98
C LEU A 369 8.47 10.82 -7.02
N LYS A 370 9.38 10.79 -6.05
CA LYS A 370 9.43 9.72 -5.04
C LYS A 370 8.26 9.78 -4.05
N TYR A 371 7.75 10.99 -3.75
CA TYR A 371 6.67 11.17 -2.76
C TYR A 371 5.27 11.21 -3.35
N THR A 372 5.14 11.39 -4.66
CA THR A 372 3.83 11.38 -5.36
C THR A 372 3.38 9.98 -5.76
N ASN A 373 4.11 8.93 -5.36
CA ASN A 373 3.85 7.53 -5.69
C ASN A 373 3.71 7.28 -7.21
N VAL A 374 4.45 8.06 -8.01
CA VAL A 374 4.48 7.85 -9.46
C VAL A 374 5.28 6.59 -9.76
N THR A 375 4.66 5.62 -10.41
CA THR A 375 5.33 4.42 -10.89
C THR A 375 6.13 4.78 -12.15
N LEU A 376 7.46 4.64 -12.08
CA LEU A 376 8.36 4.96 -13.19
C LEU A 376 8.50 3.78 -14.15
N SER A 377 8.09 4.01 -15.40
CA SER A 377 8.39 3.14 -16.55
C SER A 377 9.54 3.71 -17.36
N ILE A 378 10.00 2.99 -18.39
CA ILE A 378 10.97 3.50 -19.37
C ILE A 378 10.46 4.82 -19.98
N GLN A 379 9.18 4.90 -20.35
CA GLN A 379 8.56 6.11 -20.89
C GLN A 379 8.50 7.24 -19.86
N GLY A 380 8.29 6.91 -18.57
CA GLY A 380 8.40 7.89 -17.48
C GLY A 380 9.80 8.51 -17.40
N ILE A 381 10.87 7.71 -17.57
CA ILE A 381 12.25 8.23 -17.62
C ILE A 381 12.43 9.20 -18.78
N PHE A 382 11.90 8.89 -19.98
CA PHE A 382 11.88 9.83 -21.09
C PHE A 382 11.13 11.12 -20.76
N GLY A 383 10.01 11.02 -20.02
CA GLY A 383 9.27 12.17 -19.50
C GLY A 383 10.13 13.07 -18.62
N ILE A 384 10.96 12.49 -17.74
CA ILE A 384 11.92 13.26 -16.92
C ILE A 384 12.88 14.07 -17.81
N VAL A 385 13.46 13.43 -18.82
CA VAL A 385 14.40 14.11 -19.74
C VAL A 385 13.71 15.27 -20.44
N ILE A 386 12.49 15.08 -20.96
CA ILE A 386 11.72 16.14 -21.64
C ILE A 386 11.43 17.31 -20.68
N ILE A 387 11.09 17.05 -19.44
CA ILE A 387 10.86 18.10 -18.44
C ILE A 387 12.14 18.88 -18.12
N LEU A 388 13.27 18.22 -18.05
CA LEU A 388 14.57 18.92 -17.90
C LEU A 388 14.85 19.82 -19.10
N VAL A 389 14.58 19.36 -20.31
CA VAL A 389 14.72 20.18 -21.53
C VAL A 389 13.75 21.37 -21.50
N PHE A 390 12.49 21.19 -21.09
CA PHE A 390 11.52 22.28 -20.96
C PHE A 390 11.97 23.31 -19.92
N GLY A 391 12.44 22.86 -18.76
CA GLY A 391 13.01 23.74 -17.73
C GLY A 391 14.18 24.55 -18.25
N TYR A 392 15.10 23.93 -18.99
CA TYR A 392 16.23 24.60 -19.63
C TYR A 392 15.78 25.63 -20.68
N ILE A 393 14.85 25.25 -21.57
CA ILE A 393 14.31 26.16 -22.60
C ILE A 393 13.67 27.38 -21.95
N PHE A 394 12.90 27.19 -20.88
CA PHE A 394 12.25 28.29 -20.18
C PHE A 394 13.26 29.25 -19.54
N ILE A 395 14.27 28.72 -18.83
CA ILE A 395 15.37 29.52 -18.28
C ILE A 395 16.12 30.29 -19.38
N ASN A 396 16.47 29.61 -20.48
CA ASN A 396 17.17 30.20 -21.58
C ASN A 396 16.36 31.33 -22.24
N MET A 397 15.02 31.19 -22.33
CA MET A 397 14.13 32.22 -22.85
C MET A 397 14.13 33.47 -21.97
N ILE A 398 14.03 33.33 -20.64
CA ILE A 398 14.14 34.43 -19.68
C ILE A 398 15.48 35.15 -19.81
N LEU A 399 16.58 34.40 -19.78
CA LEU A 399 17.92 34.97 -19.87
C LEU A 399 18.21 35.68 -21.22
N THR A 400 17.67 35.14 -22.32
CA THR A 400 17.82 35.75 -23.64
C THR A 400 17.07 37.09 -23.70
N LYS A 401 15.86 37.18 -23.17
CA LYS A 401 15.12 38.44 -23.08
C LYS A 401 15.84 39.47 -22.23
N ILE A 402 16.40 39.06 -21.08
CA ILE A 402 17.21 39.95 -20.23
C ILE A 402 18.49 40.41 -20.96
N LYS A 403 19.17 39.50 -21.67
CA LYS A 403 20.39 39.85 -22.41
C LYS A 403 20.15 40.84 -23.56
N ASN A 404 19.02 40.71 -24.25
CA ASN A 404 18.65 41.56 -25.40
C ASN A 404 18.05 42.89 -24.98
N SER A 405 17.80 43.13 -23.69
CA SER A 405 17.34 44.39 -23.15
C SER A 405 18.51 45.28 -22.74
N LYS A 406 18.25 46.50 -22.24
CA LYS A 406 19.28 47.49 -21.87
C LYS A 406 20.25 46.89 -20.81
N GLU A 407 21.52 47.35 -20.84
CA GLU A 407 22.57 46.85 -19.96
C GLU A 407 22.26 47.02 -18.46
N GLU A 408 21.54 48.07 -18.08
CA GLU A 408 21.10 48.35 -16.70
C GLU A 408 19.57 48.28 -16.62
N MET A 409 19.08 47.22 -16.00
CA MET A 409 17.64 47.02 -15.81
C MET A 409 17.22 47.22 -14.35
N THR A 410 16.10 47.87 -14.18
CA THR A 410 15.43 47.95 -12.85
C THR A 410 14.76 46.62 -12.48
N LYS A 411 14.50 46.46 -11.20
CA LYS A 411 13.77 45.29 -10.68
C LYS A 411 12.39 45.14 -11.32
N GLU A 412 11.72 46.24 -11.64
CA GLU A 412 10.39 46.27 -12.27
C GLU A 412 10.43 45.79 -13.73
N GLU A 413 11.44 46.25 -14.50
CA GLU A 413 11.65 45.83 -15.89
C GLU A 413 11.95 44.32 -15.94
N ILE A 414 12.80 43.79 -15.07
CA ILE A 414 13.07 42.33 -14.98
C ILE A 414 11.79 41.59 -14.64
N ASN A 415 10.96 42.08 -13.71
CA ASN A 415 9.71 41.45 -13.36
C ASN A 415 8.73 41.39 -14.54
N LYS A 416 8.67 42.46 -15.34
CA LYS A 416 7.85 42.51 -16.56
C LYS A 416 8.29 41.47 -17.58
N LEU A 417 9.60 41.39 -17.88
CA LEU A 417 10.16 40.40 -18.80
C LEU A 417 9.92 38.95 -18.34
N ILE A 418 10.04 38.70 -17.06
CA ILE A 418 9.73 37.39 -16.48
C ILE A 418 8.27 37.03 -16.69
N LYS A 419 7.32 37.95 -16.39
CA LYS A 419 5.88 37.73 -16.62
C LYS A 419 5.56 37.46 -18.10
N GLU A 420 6.17 38.22 -19.01
CA GLU A 420 6.02 38.00 -20.43
C GLU A 420 6.58 36.65 -20.88
N SER A 421 7.70 36.21 -20.29
CA SER A 421 8.29 34.89 -20.56
C SER A 421 7.39 33.77 -20.07
N TYR A 422 6.78 33.90 -18.87
CA TYR A 422 5.78 32.96 -18.37
C TYR A 422 4.60 32.84 -19.33
N LYS A 423 3.99 33.98 -19.69
CA LYS A 423 2.84 33.99 -20.58
C LYS A 423 3.18 33.29 -21.92
N GLU A 424 4.31 33.66 -22.53
CA GLU A 424 4.73 33.09 -23.81
C GLU A 424 5.00 31.58 -23.71
N PHE A 425 5.72 31.14 -22.69
CA PHE A 425 6.04 29.73 -22.52
C PHE A 425 4.78 28.88 -22.29
N PHE A 426 3.94 29.27 -21.31
CA PHE A 426 2.74 28.51 -20.96
C PHE A 426 1.71 28.47 -22.08
N ILE A 427 1.55 29.56 -22.87
CA ILE A 427 0.70 29.54 -24.05
C ILE A 427 1.18 28.51 -25.08
N LYS A 428 2.51 28.42 -25.30
CA LYS A 428 3.10 27.46 -26.26
C LYS A 428 2.93 25.99 -25.82
N ILE A 429 2.91 25.71 -24.52
CA ILE A 429 2.81 24.35 -24.02
C ILE A 429 1.37 23.90 -23.69
N ILE A 430 0.34 24.77 -23.84
CA ILE A 430 -1.06 24.41 -23.62
C ILE A 430 -1.47 23.10 -24.30
N PRO A 431 -1.18 22.85 -25.59
CA PRO A 431 -1.56 21.59 -26.22
C PRO A 431 -0.91 20.37 -25.55
N ILE A 432 0.35 20.54 -25.10
CA ILE A 432 1.07 19.48 -24.37
C ILE A 432 0.45 19.25 -23.01
N CYS A 433 0.05 20.32 -22.28
CA CYS A 433 -0.62 20.20 -21.00
C CYS A 433 -1.94 19.42 -21.12
N ILE A 434 -2.72 19.65 -22.16
CA ILE A 434 -3.98 18.91 -22.41
C ILE A 434 -3.66 17.42 -22.66
N ALA A 435 -2.69 17.12 -23.53
CA ALA A 435 -2.29 15.74 -23.80
C ALA A 435 -1.78 15.02 -22.53
N VAL A 436 -0.95 15.72 -21.73
CA VAL A 436 -0.41 15.19 -20.47
C VAL A 436 -1.54 14.83 -19.48
N VAL A 437 -2.55 15.70 -19.34
CA VAL A 437 -3.71 15.41 -18.48
C VAL A 437 -4.43 14.15 -18.96
N VAL A 438 -4.67 14.01 -20.27
CA VAL A 438 -5.29 12.80 -20.83
C VAL A 438 -4.44 11.57 -20.53
N PHE A 439 -3.13 11.65 -20.70
CA PHE A 439 -2.21 10.54 -20.46
C PHE A 439 -2.21 10.08 -18.98
N CYS A 440 -2.38 10.99 -18.03
CA CYS A 440 -2.47 10.63 -16.60
C CYS A 440 -3.62 9.67 -16.28
N PHE A 441 -4.70 9.67 -17.07
CA PHE A 441 -5.90 8.87 -16.83
C PHE A 441 -5.97 7.62 -17.71
N THR A 442 -4.93 7.30 -18.48
CA THR A 442 -4.90 6.07 -19.27
C THR A 442 -4.61 4.87 -18.38
N ASN A 443 -5.24 3.73 -18.68
CA ASN A 443 -4.98 2.47 -17.98
C ASN A 443 -3.67 1.79 -18.44
N TRP A 444 -3.01 2.31 -19.45
CA TRP A 444 -1.72 1.78 -19.92
C TRP A 444 -0.57 2.43 -19.15
N MET A 445 0.11 1.64 -18.30
CA MET A 445 1.13 2.12 -17.36
C MET A 445 2.23 2.95 -18.04
N ALA A 446 2.70 2.55 -19.20
CA ALA A 446 3.73 3.27 -19.93
C ALA A 446 3.33 4.73 -20.25
N ILE A 447 2.09 4.93 -20.70
CA ILE A 447 1.55 6.27 -21.02
C ILE A 447 1.20 7.03 -19.75
N SER A 448 0.58 6.38 -18.79
CA SER A 448 0.21 6.98 -17.51
C SER A 448 1.44 7.44 -16.72
N SER A 449 2.50 6.64 -16.67
CA SER A 449 3.78 7.01 -16.07
C SER A 449 4.37 8.25 -16.71
N PHE A 450 4.43 8.27 -18.05
CA PHE A 450 4.88 9.45 -18.82
C PHE A 450 4.03 10.69 -18.50
N GLY A 451 2.70 10.53 -18.52
CA GLY A 451 1.76 11.60 -18.21
C GLY A 451 1.96 12.19 -16.82
N MET A 452 2.04 11.34 -15.79
CA MET A 452 2.22 11.77 -14.40
C MET A 452 3.56 12.48 -14.17
N VAL A 453 4.65 11.94 -14.74
CA VAL A 453 5.97 12.54 -14.68
C VAL A 453 5.94 13.93 -15.34
N MET A 454 5.38 14.03 -16.55
CA MET A 454 5.25 15.30 -17.25
C MET A 454 4.39 16.32 -16.50
N PHE A 455 3.26 15.87 -15.93
CA PHE A 455 2.35 16.73 -15.16
C PHE A 455 3.07 17.39 -13.98
N TRP A 456 3.69 16.58 -13.11
CA TRP A 456 4.42 17.11 -11.96
C TRP A 456 5.61 17.99 -12.36
N GLY A 457 6.28 17.64 -13.45
CA GLY A 457 7.37 18.44 -13.99
C GLY A 457 6.92 19.82 -14.47
N ILE A 458 5.81 19.92 -15.21
CA ILE A 458 5.26 21.19 -15.71
C ILE A 458 4.81 22.07 -14.52
N VAL A 459 4.13 21.50 -13.53
CA VAL A 459 3.74 22.20 -12.30
C VAL A 459 4.97 22.77 -11.59
N LEU A 460 6.02 21.97 -11.49
CA LEU A 460 7.23 22.39 -10.82
C LEU A 460 8.03 23.43 -11.60
N ILE A 461 8.04 23.38 -12.94
CA ILE A 461 8.62 24.45 -13.77
C ILE A 461 7.98 25.80 -13.43
N ALA A 462 6.65 25.84 -13.30
CA ALA A 462 5.94 27.06 -12.93
C ALA A 462 6.39 27.61 -11.56
N ILE A 463 6.58 26.73 -10.57
CA ILE A 463 6.94 27.12 -9.18
C ILE A 463 8.44 27.46 -9.08
N CYS A 464 9.32 26.58 -9.52
CA CYS A 464 10.77 26.73 -9.29
C CYS A 464 11.39 27.90 -10.07
N ASN A 465 10.81 28.32 -11.18
CA ASN A 465 11.30 29.51 -11.88
C ASN A 465 11.04 30.83 -11.13
N LEU A 466 10.19 30.83 -10.10
CA LEU A 466 10.10 31.93 -9.14
C LEU A 466 11.42 32.12 -8.37
N VAL A 467 12.15 31.04 -8.12
CA VAL A 467 13.48 31.09 -7.47
C VAL A 467 14.49 31.74 -8.43
N THR A 468 14.51 31.32 -9.71
CA THR A 468 15.33 31.97 -10.76
C THR A 468 15.02 33.46 -10.86
N ALA A 469 13.73 33.81 -10.91
CA ALA A 469 13.26 35.19 -10.94
C ALA A 469 13.74 36.00 -9.73
N THR A 470 13.67 35.39 -8.53
CA THR A 470 14.09 36.03 -7.28
C THR A 470 15.60 36.29 -7.27
N LEU A 471 16.43 35.32 -7.67
CA LEU A 471 17.87 35.46 -7.76
C LEU A 471 18.29 36.58 -8.73
N LEU A 472 17.64 36.64 -9.90
CA LEU A 472 17.91 37.68 -10.92
C LEU A 472 17.50 39.08 -10.45
N LYS A 473 16.34 39.19 -9.74
CA LYS A 473 15.87 40.46 -9.15
C LYS A 473 16.79 40.96 -8.03
N ILE A 474 17.23 40.07 -7.12
CA ILE A 474 18.17 40.45 -6.04
C ILE A 474 19.48 40.96 -6.62
N ARG A 475 19.94 40.36 -7.72
CA ARG A 475 21.16 40.83 -8.38
C ARG A 475 20.98 42.21 -8.98
N ALA A 476 19.84 42.53 -9.57
CA ALA A 476 19.54 43.83 -10.17
C ALA A 476 19.23 44.93 -9.16
N GLU A 477 19.07 44.64 -7.90
CA GLU A 477 18.96 45.65 -6.84
C GLU A 477 20.29 46.45 -6.77
N ARG A 478 20.33 47.79 -7.03
CA ARG A 478 21.45 48.71 -6.80
C ARG A 478 21.72 48.99 -5.32
#